data_aec2c01a1d8bae538a640255f8ea97fa
#
_entry.id   aec2c01a1d8bae538a640255f8ea97fa
#
_cell.length_a   1.000
_cell.length_b   1.000
_cell.length_c   1.000
_cell.angle_alpha   90.00
_cell.angle_beta   90.00
_cell.angle_gamma   90.00
#
_symmetry.space_group_name_H-M   'P 1'
#
loop_
_entity.id
_entity.type
_entity.pdbx_description
1 polymer ?
#
loop_
_entity_poly.entity_id
_entity_poly.type
_entity_poly.pdbx_seq_one_letter_code
_entity_poly.pdbx_strand_id
1 'polypeptide(L)'
;MRVLLGRLSKIDGVISVSLVGSICERDDLSSIADIDTIVICEDLTSTVFDACVGCVKSIDGSEIGLPGKSVYVNSTFGPLKFDTDEQAVVHLMIYDRAGHRAHVLKSPFTCFDWERNAIHAGPHLAEIYPVLCLQPRDFLGARRGLSNYLDDLDRRVISFRRYQFNGATVSEVTDSQDLDSRHCGEYAYHIMHNLVANYAKLLHADNRLPAGEDLTAFWRDSLPELTDFVKAFEELRRIKLARGDVYPADVGNTVKEFVEGMSGLLEGHWESAARVTFVRHARTELNDGSFLGQDRDPGIAPGEVVLPLAATYARVYASPLLRADQTARKLCAGVEIVHDDRLKEIDYGEAEGLLRESLAEKHPDLAAGWGRGDDPRFPGGENTADVAQRLWEFVDGLNVRPGEGVAVVTHNVVLRCLCGRLLGLPMSEWYKILVPHLLELEMLQHEGKWYANFSPEAKAALTDSLVGWKDSP
;
A
#
# COMPACT_ATOMS: atom_id res chain seq x y z
N MET A 1 -27.10 9.97 4.78
CA MET A 1 -25.64 10.03 4.60
C MET A 1 -25.06 11.45 4.74
N ARG A 2 -25.54 12.48 4.04
CA ARG A 2 -25.05 13.89 4.21
C ARG A 2 -25.11 14.39 5.65
N VAL A 3 -26.11 13.94 6.44
CA VAL A 3 -26.26 14.31 7.86
C VAL A 3 -25.11 13.76 8.69
N LEU A 4 -24.74 12.48 8.48
CA LEU A 4 -23.63 11.82 9.16
C LEU A 4 -22.31 12.55 8.90
N LEU A 5 -21.97 12.75 7.62
CA LEU A 5 -20.78 13.52 7.21
C LEU A 5 -20.77 14.93 7.80
N GLY A 6 -21.90 15.66 7.67
CA GLY A 6 -21.99 17.06 8.07
C GLY A 6 -21.99 17.29 9.59
N ARG A 7 -22.42 16.30 10.40
CA ARG A 7 -22.33 16.38 11.87
C ARG A 7 -20.95 16.03 12.37
N LEU A 8 -20.36 14.93 11.90
CA LEU A 8 -19.02 14.50 12.29
C LEU A 8 -17.95 15.51 11.90
N SER A 9 -18.03 16.10 10.71
CA SER A 9 -17.05 17.09 10.24
C SER A 9 -17.06 18.43 11.00
N LYS A 10 -18.06 18.65 11.88
CA LYS A 10 -18.15 19.85 12.74
C LYS A 10 -17.58 19.64 14.13
N ILE A 11 -17.17 18.42 14.47
CA ILE A 11 -16.54 18.12 15.76
C ILE A 11 -15.15 18.74 15.76
N ASP A 12 -14.83 19.48 16.81
CA ASP A 12 -13.52 20.09 16.98
C ASP A 12 -12.41 19.03 16.99
N GLY A 13 -11.35 19.28 16.24
CA GLY A 13 -10.25 18.33 16.04
C GLY A 13 -10.48 17.30 14.92
N VAL A 14 -11.67 17.23 14.28
CA VAL A 14 -11.91 16.37 13.11
C VAL A 14 -11.44 17.05 11.83
N ILE A 15 -10.55 16.39 11.07
CA ILE A 15 -9.98 16.87 9.81
C ILE A 15 -10.81 16.41 8.62
N SER A 16 -11.16 15.12 8.60
CA SER A 16 -11.84 14.47 7.48
C SER A 16 -12.80 13.41 7.97
N VAL A 17 -13.91 13.26 7.24
CA VAL A 17 -14.88 12.17 7.43
C VAL A 17 -15.15 11.56 6.05
N SER A 18 -14.99 10.25 5.93
CA SER A 18 -15.25 9.51 4.70
C SER A 18 -16.22 8.36 4.93
N LEU A 19 -17.22 8.24 4.07
CA LEU A 19 -18.03 7.03 3.95
C LEU A 19 -17.40 6.15 2.89
N VAL A 20 -17.26 4.87 3.16
CA VAL A 20 -16.57 3.91 2.30
C VAL A 20 -17.37 2.60 2.20
N GLY A 21 -16.90 1.68 1.35
CA GLY A 21 -17.51 0.36 1.21
C GLY A 21 -18.82 0.36 0.43
N SER A 22 -19.69 -0.62 0.70
CA SER A 22 -20.89 -0.92 -0.10
C SER A 22 -21.87 0.25 -0.23
N ILE A 23 -21.83 1.21 0.68
CA ILE A 23 -22.67 2.41 0.63
C ILE A 23 -22.33 3.36 -0.54
N CYS A 24 -21.10 3.30 -1.02
CA CYS A 24 -20.66 4.13 -2.15
C CYS A 24 -21.03 3.50 -3.51
N GLU A 25 -21.43 2.24 -3.52
CA GLU A 25 -21.66 1.46 -4.74
C GLU A 25 -23.16 1.23 -5.03
N ARG A 26 -24.05 1.57 -4.09
CA ARG A 26 -25.48 1.25 -4.16
C ARG A 26 -26.34 2.46 -3.90
N ASP A 27 -27.36 2.61 -4.73
CA ASP A 27 -28.41 3.63 -4.55
C ASP A 27 -29.46 3.20 -3.52
N ASP A 28 -29.66 1.88 -3.34
CA ASP A 28 -30.62 1.32 -2.38
C ASP A 28 -29.95 1.00 -1.05
N LEU A 29 -30.29 1.77 -0.03
CA LEU A 29 -29.78 1.63 1.33
C LEU A 29 -30.43 0.47 2.11
N SER A 30 -31.58 -0.05 1.65
CA SER A 30 -32.33 -1.10 2.36
C SER A 30 -31.56 -2.43 2.45
N SER A 31 -30.66 -2.67 1.52
CA SER A 31 -29.82 -3.86 1.42
C SER A 31 -28.46 -3.75 2.12
N ILE A 32 -28.14 -2.57 2.70
CA ILE A 32 -26.85 -2.31 3.34
C ILE A 32 -26.87 -2.86 4.77
N ALA A 33 -25.86 -3.68 5.12
CA ALA A 33 -25.73 -4.26 6.45
C ALA A 33 -25.11 -3.28 7.46
N ASP A 34 -24.11 -2.52 7.00
CA ASP A 34 -23.35 -1.56 7.80
C ASP A 34 -22.95 -0.33 6.97
N ILE A 35 -22.68 0.75 7.66
CA ILE A 35 -22.23 2.02 7.10
C ILE A 35 -20.80 2.25 7.57
N ASP A 36 -19.83 1.91 6.73
CA ASP A 36 -18.41 2.12 7.03
C ASP A 36 -18.08 3.60 6.99
N THR A 37 -17.63 4.13 8.12
CA THR A 37 -17.33 5.55 8.33
C THR A 37 -15.93 5.71 8.90
N ILE A 38 -15.07 6.43 8.16
CA ILE A 38 -13.71 6.75 8.57
C ILE A 38 -13.67 8.20 9.04
N VAL A 39 -13.13 8.43 10.21
CA VAL A 39 -12.87 9.78 10.76
C VAL A 39 -11.38 9.95 10.96
N ILE A 40 -10.82 11.02 10.41
CA ILE A 40 -9.44 11.42 10.67
C ILE A 40 -9.48 12.69 11.53
N CYS A 41 -8.77 12.67 12.65
CA CYS A 41 -8.64 13.81 13.55
C CYS A 41 -7.18 14.29 13.67
N GLU A 42 -6.97 15.49 14.23
CA GLU A 42 -5.61 16.00 14.52
C GLU A 42 -4.94 15.11 15.55
N ASP A 43 -5.58 14.94 16.72
CA ASP A 43 -5.12 14.11 17.81
C ASP A 43 -6.25 13.16 18.26
N LEU A 44 -5.94 11.88 18.40
CA LEU A 44 -6.89 10.89 18.89
C LEU A 44 -6.92 10.89 20.42
N THR A 45 -7.84 11.66 20.99
CA THR A 45 -8.11 11.72 22.43
C THR A 45 -9.43 11.04 22.78
N SER A 46 -9.62 10.66 24.04
CA SER A 46 -10.92 10.14 24.51
C SER A 46 -12.05 11.14 24.27
N THR A 47 -11.77 12.43 24.42
CA THR A 47 -12.77 13.50 24.20
C THR A 47 -13.26 13.53 22.76
N VAL A 48 -12.35 13.50 21.77
CA VAL A 48 -12.70 13.47 20.34
C VAL A 48 -13.41 12.15 20.00
N PHE A 49 -12.90 11.04 20.51
CA PHE A 49 -13.51 9.72 20.30
C PHE A 49 -14.95 9.68 20.82
N ASP A 50 -15.17 10.08 22.07
CA ASP A 50 -16.49 10.07 22.70
C ASP A 50 -17.45 11.07 22.02
N ALA A 51 -16.95 12.22 21.57
CA ALA A 51 -17.73 13.17 20.79
C ALA A 51 -18.21 12.59 19.46
N CYS A 52 -17.33 11.88 18.73
CA CYS A 52 -17.70 11.20 17.49
C CYS A 52 -18.72 10.09 17.73
N VAL A 53 -18.50 9.23 18.71
CA VAL A 53 -19.42 8.14 19.08
C VAL A 53 -20.77 8.72 19.52
N GLY A 54 -20.76 9.74 20.38
CA GLY A 54 -21.97 10.43 20.87
C GLY A 54 -22.75 11.10 19.75
N CYS A 55 -22.03 11.74 18.79
CA CYS A 55 -22.63 12.34 17.62
C CYS A 55 -23.40 11.31 16.79
N VAL A 56 -22.79 10.16 16.48
CA VAL A 56 -23.45 9.10 15.70
C VAL A 56 -24.63 8.50 16.45
N LYS A 57 -24.48 8.23 17.74
CA LYS A 57 -25.60 7.73 18.60
C LYS A 57 -26.80 8.68 18.67
N SER A 58 -26.61 9.97 18.44
CA SER A 58 -27.68 10.96 18.43
C SER A 58 -28.45 11.04 17.13
N ILE A 59 -28.03 10.33 16.09
CA ILE A 59 -28.68 10.33 14.77
C ILE A 59 -29.83 9.32 14.78
N ASP A 60 -31.01 9.75 14.32
CA ASP A 60 -32.11 8.85 14.06
C ASP A 60 -31.95 8.20 12.67
N GLY A 61 -32.31 6.92 12.54
CA GLY A 61 -32.19 6.20 11.29
C GLY A 61 -32.91 6.88 10.11
N SER A 62 -34.02 7.56 10.37
CA SER A 62 -34.75 8.32 9.34
C SER A 62 -33.92 9.47 8.75
N GLU A 63 -33.06 10.10 9.55
CA GLU A 63 -32.18 11.20 9.11
C GLU A 63 -31.09 10.72 8.11
N ILE A 64 -30.76 9.44 8.14
CA ILE A 64 -29.77 8.81 7.26
C ILE A 64 -30.40 7.93 6.18
N GLY A 65 -31.72 8.02 5.98
CA GLY A 65 -32.44 7.29 4.94
C GLY A 65 -32.82 5.86 5.29
N LEU A 66 -32.82 5.50 6.59
CA LEU A 66 -33.16 4.19 7.13
C LEU A 66 -34.31 4.32 8.16
N PRO A 67 -35.52 4.73 7.74
CA PRO A 67 -36.64 4.96 8.66
C PRO A 67 -37.03 3.69 9.40
N GLY A 68 -37.32 3.84 10.70
CA GLY A 68 -37.71 2.74 11.57
C GLY A 68 -36.56 1.92 12.15
N LYS A 69 -35.31 2.21 11.79
CA LYS A 69 -34.12 1.58 12.36
C LYS A 69 -33.47 2.49 13.42
N SER A 70 -33.12 1.93 14.55
CA SER A 70 -32.24 2.60 15.52
C SER A 70 -30.78 2.53 15.05
N VAL A 71 -29.98 3.55 15.35
CA VAL A 71 -28.55 3.56 15.00
C VAL A 71 -27.73 2.88 16.07
N TYR A 72 -26.98 1.85 15.66
CA TYR A 72 -25.98 1.19 16.50
C TYR A 72 -24.58 1.59 16.05
N VAL A 73 -23.74 1.99 17.00
CA VAL A 73 -22.35 2.40 16.70
C VAL A 73 -21.39 1.27 17.02
N ASN A 74 -20.74 0.75 16.01
CA ASN A 74 -19.60 -0.14 16.16
C ASN A 74 -18.30 0.65 15.97
N SER A 75 -17.54 0.86 17.05
CA SER A 75 -16.24 1.56 17.04
C SER A 75 -15.04 0.60 17.10
N THR A 76 -15.21 -0.64 16.69
CA THR A 76 -14.13 -1.62 16.60
C THR A 76 -13.54 -1.69 15.19
N PHE A 77 -12.38 -2.31 15.05
CA PHE A 77 -11.73 -2.55 13.76
C PHE A 77 -11.74 -4.05 13.49
N GLY A 78 -12.49 -4.48 12.51
CA GLY A 78 -12.56 -5.89 12.13
C GLY A 78 -13.93 -6.30 11.58
N PRO A 79 -14.09 -7.54 11.12
CA PRO A 79 -15.30 -8.03 10.48
C PRO A 79 -16.35 -8.49 11.50
N LEU A 80 -16.44 -7.87 12.65
CA LEU A 80 -17.45 -8.18 13.65
C LEU A 80 -18.84 -8.03 13.02
N LYS A 81 -19.65 -9.07 13.12
CA LYS A 81 -21.03 -9.07 12.64
C LYS A 81 -21.99 -8.83 13.81
N PHE A 82 -23.01 -8.04 13.56
CA PHE A 82 -24.06 -7.75 14.51
C PHE A 82 -25.38 -8.26 13.94
N ASP A 83 -26.04 -9.10 14.71
CA ASP A 83 -27.34 -9.67 14.34
C ASP A 83 -28.47 -8.69 14.67
N THR A 84 -28.65 -7.66 13.85
CA THR A 84 -29.75 -6.73 14.09
C THR A 84 -30.38 -6.27 12.80
N ASP A 85 -31.40 -6.98 12.34
CA ASP A 85 -32.25 -6.51 11.24
C ASP A 85 -32.99 -5.21 11.58
N GLU A 86 -33.12 -4.87 12.88
CA GLU A 86 -33.81 -3.69 13.37
C GLU A 86 -32.91 -2.47 13.54
N GLN A 87 -31.59 -2.63 13.39
CA GLN A 87 -30.62 -1.56 13.60
C GLN A 87 -29.87 -1.21 12.32
N ALA A 88 -29.55 0.09 12.19
CA ALA A 88 -28.59 0.58 11.23
C ALA A 88 -27.21 0.59 11.90
N VAL A 89 -26.33 -0.32 11.54
CA VAL A 89 -24.98 -0.38 12.10
C VAL A 89 -24.12 0.67 11.42
N VAL A 90 -23.57 1.61 12.19
CA VAL A 90 -22.52 2.52 11.74
C VAL A 90 -21.19 2.01 12.27
N HIS A 91 -20.37 1.49 11.36
CA HIS A 91 -19.01 1.06 11.65
C HIS A 91 -18.10 2.30 11.64
N LEU A 92 -17.80 2.82 12.83
CA LEU A 92 -17.11 4.09 13.01
C LEU A 92 -15.65 3.86 13.37
N MET A 93 -14.75 4.04 12.39
CA MET A 93 -13.31 3.90 12.54
C MET A 93 -12.67 5.27 12.65
N ILE A 94 -12.05 5.58 13.79
CA ILE A 94 -11.46 6.88 14.07
C ILE A 94 -9.95 6.74 14.18
N TYR A 95 -9.22 7.62 13.50
CA TYR A 95 -7.76 7.66 13.52
C TYR A 95 -7.28 9.10 13.67
N ASP A 96 -6.12 9.31 14.27
CA ASP A 96 -5.33 10.49 14.00
C ASP A 96 -4.51 10.29 12.69
N ARG A 97 -3.75 11.29 12.28
CA ARG A 97 -2.93 11.21 11.07
C ARG A 97 -1.92 10.05 11.13
N ALA A 98 -1.25 9.89 12.27
CA ALA A 98 -0.26 8.83 12.47
C ALA A 98 -0.90 7.44 12.47
N GLY A 99 -2.06 7.29 13.11
CA GLY A 99 -2.86 6.07 13.09
C GLY A 99 -3.33 5.70 11.68
N HIS A 100 -3.77 6.68 10.89
CA HIS A 100 -4.14 6.45 9.48
C HIS A 100 -2.92 6.00 8.66
N ARG A 101 -1.77 6.70 8.76
CA ARG A 101 -0.51 6.28 8.14
C ARG A 101 -0.15 4.84 8.50
N ALA A 102 -0.17 4.51 9.79
CA ALA A 102 0.13 3.16 10.25
C ALA A 102 -0.86 2.13 9.70
N HIS A 103 -2.14 2.50 9.56
CA HIS A 103 -3.17 1.63 8.99
C HIS A 103 -2.95 1.40 7.48
N VAL A 104 -2.67 2.44 6.71
CA VAL A 104 -2.34 2.33 5.27
C VAL A 104 -1.15 1.39 5.04
N LEU A 105 -0.09 1.52 5.83
CA LEU A 105 1.10 0.68 5.69
C LEU A 105 0.85 -0.79 6.06
N LYS A 106 -0.06 -1.07 7.02
CA LYS A 106 -0.35 -2.43 7.53
C LYS A 106 -1.55 -3.10 6.90
N SER A 107 -2.43 -2.36 6.24
CA SER A 107 -3.68 -2.86 5.64
C SER A 107 -3.95 -2.18 4.30
N PRO A 108 -2.98 -2.21 3.36
CA PRO A 108 -3.06 -1.41 2.13
C PRO A 108 -4.24 -1.82 1.24
N PHE A 109 -4.63 -3.09 1.19
CA PHE A 109 -5.78 -3.52 0.37
C PHE A 109 -7.10 -2.90 0.83
N THR A 110 -7.32 -2.82 2.16
CA THR A 110 -8.51 -2.16 2.73
C THR A 110 -8.49 -0.66 2.44
N CYS A 111 -7.35 0.00 2.67
CA CYS A 111 -7.21 1.43 2.43
C CYS A 111 -7.30 1.79 0.95
N PHE A 112 -6.87 0.90 0.06
CA PHE A 112 -7.02 1.05 -1.39
C PHE A 112 -8.49 1.13 -1.81
N ASP A 113 -9.36 0.27 -1.24
CA ASP A 113 -10.80 0.35 -1.47
C ASP A 113 -11.39 1.65 -0.93
N TRP A 114 -10.95 2.09 0.25
CA TRP A 114 -11.40 3.34 0.86
C TRP A 114 -11.04 4.56 0.02
N GLU A 115 -9.84 4.61 -0.54
CA GLU A 115 -9.42 5.72 -1.38
C GLU A 115 -10.17 5.80 -2.71
N ARG A 116 -10.54 4.65 -3.27
CA ARG A 116 -11.18 4.60 -4.59
C ARG A 116 -12.70 4.74 -4.57
N ASN A 117 -13.31 4.43 -3.43
CA ASN A 117 -14.76 4.43 -3.26
C ASN A 117 -15.16 5.20 -1.99
N ALA A 118 -14.82 6.49 -1.91
CA ALA A 118 -15.19 7.34 -0.78
C ALA A 118 -16.11 8.50 -1.16
N ILE A 119 -17.08 8.78 -0.27
CA ILE A 119 -17.83 10.03 -0.25
C ILE A 119 -17.37 10.78 1.00
N HIS A 120 -16.79 11.96 0.87
CA HIS A 120 -16.08 12.59 1.98
C HIS A 120 -16.48 14.05 2.23
N ALA A 121 -16.17 14.52 3.45
CA ALA A 121 -16.17 15.90 3.90
C ALA A 121 -14.80 16.20 4.51
N GLY A 122 -14.13 17.24 4.05
CA GLY A 122 -12.71 17.52 4.32
C GLY A 122 -11.80 16.90 3.26
N PRO A 123 -10.47 16.86 3.47
CA PRO A 123 -9.50 16.25 2.56
C PRO A 123 -9.83 14.78 2.28
N HIS A 124 -9.56 14.34 1.06
CA HIS A 124 -9.67 12.92 0.71
C HIS A 124 -8.61 12.09 1.45
N LEU A 125 -8.88 10.81 1.74
CA LEU A 125 -7.94 9.94 2.47
C LEU A 125 -6.57 9.87 1.79
N ALA A 126 -6.53 9.80 0.46
CA ALA A 126 -5.29 9.80 -0.32
C ALA A 126 -4.52 11.13 -0.26
N GLU A 127 -5.18 12.26 0.05
CA GLU A 127 -4.50 13.54 0.27
C GLU A 127 -3.84 13.61 1.65
N ILE A 128 -4.35 12.82 2.61
CA ILE A 128 -3.79 12.73 3.98
C ILE A 128 -2.61 11.76 3.99
N TYR A 129 -2.82 10.54 3.53
CA TYR A 129 -1.77 9.53 3.37
C TYR A 129 -2.22 8.43 2.39
N PRO A 130 -1.68 8.37 1.15
CA PRO A 130 -2.14 7.47 0.11
C PRO A 130 -1.59 6.05 0.25
N VAL A 131 -2.31 5.09 -0.31
CA VAL A 131 -1.76 3.77 -0.64
C VAL A 131 -0.82 3.91 -1.83
N LEU A 132 0.47 3.79 -1.59
CA LEU A 132 1.50 3.96 -2.61
C LEU A 132 1.36 2.93 -3.75
N CYS A 133 1.22 1.67 -3.37
CA CYS A 133 1.00 0.54 -4.28
C CYS A 133 0.47 -0.66 -3.51
N LEU A 134 -0.16 -1.59 -4.23
CA LEU A 134 -0.38 -2.95 -3.76
C LEU A 134 0.74 -3.83 -4.28
N GLN A 135 1.29 -4.67 -3.43
CA GLN A 135 2.45 -5.49 -3.75
C GLN A 135 2.33 -6.90 -3.15
N PRO A 136 3.05 -7.90 -3.69
CA PRO A 136 2.98 -9.28 -3.20
C PRO A 136 3.25 -9.42 -1.71
N ARG A 137 4.25 -8.71 -1.20
CA ARG A 137 4.60 -8.71 0.23
C ARG A 137 3.45 -8.24 1.11
N ASP A 138 2.65 -7.25 0.66
CA ASP A 138 1.48 -6.79 1.40
C ASP A 138 0.41 -7.87 1.50
N PHE A 139 0.28 -8.71 0.48
CA PHE A 139 -0.69 -9.80 0.49
C PHE A 139 -0.32 -10.87 1.53
N LEU A 140 0.95 -11.26 1.59
CA LEU A 140 1.45 -12.26 2.54
C LEU A 140 1.52 -11.72 3.97
N GLY A 141 1.87 -10.43 4.14
CA GLY A 141 2.11 -9.79 5.43
C GLY A 141 0.99 -8.88 5.94
N ALA A 142 -0.16 -8.83 5.26
CA ALA A 142 -1.26 -7.96 5.67
C ALA A 142 -1.79 -8.32 7.07
N ARG A 143 -2.19 -7.31 7.82
CA ARG A 143 -2.77 -7.44 9.18
C ARG A 143 -4.02 -8.32 9.23
N ARG A 144 -4.74 -8.45 8.11
CA ARG A 144 -5.77 -9.43 7.84
C ARG A 144 -5.40 -10.18 6.57
N GLY A 145 -4.34 -10.94 6.67
CA GLY A 145 -3.83 -11.81 5.64
C GLY A 145 -4.10 -13.27 5.98
N LEU A 146 -3.48 -14.12 5.19
CA LEU A 146 -3.62 -15.57 5.25
C LEU A 146 -3.38 -16.14 6.66
N SER A 147 -2.30 -15.73 7.33
CA SER A 147 -1.94 -16.24 8.67
C SER A 147 -2.94 -15.86 9.76
N ASN A 148 -3.48 -14.64 9.73
CA ASN A 148 -4.48 -14.23 10.71
C ASN A 148 -5.81 -14.97 10.52
N TYR A 149 -6.21 -15.23 9.29
CA TYR A 149 -7.41 -16.02 9.02
C TYR A 149 -7.25 -17.46 9.50
N LEU A 150 -6.09 -18.08 9.29
CA LEU A 150 -5.81 -19.43 9.81
C LEU A 150 -5.86 -19.46 11.33
N ASP A 151 -5.23 -18.49 12.03
CA ASP A 151 -5.25 -18.41 13.49
C ASP A 151 -6.67 -18.24 14.04
N ASP A 152 -7.47 -17.35 13.45
CA ASP A 152 -8.87 -17.15 13.82
C ASP A 152 -9.71 -18.42 13.63
N LEU A 153 -9.54 -19.12 12.51
CA LEU A 153 -10.25 -20.36 12.19
C LEU A 153 -9.85 -21.51 13.14
N ASP A 154 -8.56 -21.66 13.42
CA ASP A 154 -8.06 -22.68 14.37
C ASP A 154 -8.59 -22.48 15.78
N ARG A 155 -8.67 -21.22 16.21
CA ARG A 155 -9.18 -20.85 17.52
C ARG A 155 -10.71 -20.75 17.56
N ARG A 156 -11.37 -20.84 16.41
CA ARG A 156 -12.83 -20.66 16.25
C ARG A 156 -13.32 -19.32 16.81
N VAL A 157 -12.64 -18.25 16.44
CA VAL A 157 -12.96 -16.88 16.84
C VAL A 157 -12.96 -15.93 15.66
N ILE A 158 -13.56 -14.76 15.84
CA ILE A 158 -13.30 -13.58 15.01
C ILE A 158 -12.49 -12.62 15.89
N SER A 159 -11.27 -12.33 15.49
CA SER A 159 -10.48 -11.30 16.16
C SER A 159 -10.83 -9.92 15.64
N PHE A 160 -10.85 -8.94 16.53
CA PHE A 160 -11.08 -7.54 16.23
C PHE A 160 -10.25 -6.65 17.16
N ARG A 161 -10.11 -5.38 16.83
CA ARG A 161 -9.35 -4.42 17.63
C ARG A 161 -10.26 -3.30 18.11
N ARG A 162 -9.92 -2.72 19.22
CA ARG A 162 -10.56 -1.51 19.77
C ARG A 162 -9.53 -0.63 20.45
N TYR A 163 -9.86 0.63 20.62
CA TYR A 163 -9.04 1.51 21.43
C TYR A 163 -9.28 1.31 22.93
N GLN A 164 -8.20 1.46 23.68
CA GLN A 164 -8.20 1.58 25.12
C GLN A 164 -7.51 2.88 25.50
N PHE A 165 -8.23 3.73 26.23
CA PHE A 165 -7.73 5.02 26.70
C PHE A 165 -7.30 4.92 28.17
N ASN A 166 -6.05 5.34 28.46
CA ASN A 166 -5.49 5.43 29.80
C ASN A 166 -5.02 6.88 30.01
N GLY A 167 -5.94 7.75 30.46
CA GLY A 167 -5.66 9.18 30.53
C GLY A 167 -5.39 9.76 29.16
N ALA A 168 -4.19 10.32 28.95
CA ALA A 168 -3.79 10.92 27.66
C ALA A 168 -3.25 9.90 26.64
N THR A 169 -3.04 8.65 27.03
CA THR A 169 -2.50 7.64 26.12
C THR A 169 -3.61 6.81 25.50
N VAL A 170 -3.49 6.53 24.21
CA VAL A 170 -4.34 5.60 23.47
C VAL A 170 -3.53 4.40 23.01
N SER A 171 -4.09 3.21 23.15
CA SER A 171 -3.51 1.97 22.63
C SER A 171 -4.57 1.13 21.93
N GLU A 172 -4.17 0.38 20.90
CA GLU A 172 -5.01 -0.64 20.30
C GLU A 172 -4.87 -1.94 21.10
N VAL A 173 -5.98 -2.54 21.46
CA VAL A 173 -6.04 -3.89 22.04
C VAL A 173 -6.80 -4.82 21.10
N THR A 174 -6.36 -6.08 21.04
CA THR A 174 -7.04 -7.13 20.27
C THR A 174 -7.93 -7.92 21.19
N ASP A 175 -9.20 -8.03 20.80
CA ASP A 175 -10.21 -8.88 21.41
C ASP A 175 -10.69 -9.93 20.42
N SER A 176 -11.46 -10.90 20.88
CA SER A 176 -12.06 -11.93 20.03
C SER A 176 -13.47 -12.30 20.49
N GLN A 177 -14.28 -12.74 19.56
CA GLN A 177 -15.60 -13.28 19.77
C GLN A 177 -15.66 -14.70 19.22
N ASP A 178 -16.31 -15.61 19.93
CA ASP A 178 -16.51 -16.98 19.50
C ASP A 178 -17.34 -17.05 18.21
N LEU A 179 -16.93 -17.93 17.28
CA LEU A 179 -17.66 -18.24 16.05
C LEU A 179 -18.71 -19.31 16.35
N ASP A 180 -19.98 -18.95 16.30
CA ASP A 180 -21.07 -19.91 16.16
C ASP A 180 -21.17 -20.41 14.70
N SER A 181 -22.10 -21.33 14.42
CA SER A 181 -22.22 -21.93 13.08
C SER A 181 -22.60 -20.92 11.98
N ARG A 182 -23.42 -19.92 12.29
CA ARG A 182 -23.83 -18.85 11.37
C ARG A 182 -22.69 -17.92 11.09
N HIS A 183 -22.07 -17.37 12.13
CA HIS A 183 -20.94 -16.48 12.01
C HIS A 183 -19.75 -17.14 11.31
N CYS A 184 -19.54 -18.45 11.52
CA CYS A 184 -18.53 -19.22 10.81
C CYS A 184 -18.76 -19.20 9.29
N GLY A 185 -20.01 -19.42 8.83
CA GLY A 185 -20.35 -19.39 7.41
C GLY A 185 -20.21 -18.00 6.78
N GLU A 186 -20.65 -16.95 7.48
CA GLU A 186 -20.48 -15.58 7.01
C GLU A 186 -19.01 -15.18 6.96
N TYR A 187 -18.23 -15.61 7.95
CA TYR A 187 -16.79 -15.34 8.00
C TYR A 187 -16.04 -16.09 6.90
N ALA A 188 -16.41 -17.35 6.64
CA ALA A 188 -15.88 -18.14 5.52
C ALA A 188 -16.09 -17.44 4.17
N TYR A 189 -17.33 -16.97 3.91
CA TYR A 189 -17.61 -16.19 2.71
C TYR A 189 -16.74 -14.93 2.64
N HIS A 190 -16.63 -14.18 3.75
CA HIS A 190 -15.82 -12.97 3.82
C HIS A 190 -14.35 -13.24 3.50
N ILE A 191 -13.77 -14.30 4.09
CA ILE A 191 -12.37 -14.69 3.84
C ILE A 191 -12.15 -15.01 2.36
N MET A 192 -12.95 -15.93 1.80
CA MET A 192 -12.80 -16.35 0.41
C MET A 192 -12.96 -15.16 -0.55
N HIS A 193 -14.00 -14.35 -0.35
CA HIS A 193 -14.23 -13.14 -1.13
C HIS A 193 -13.05 -12.17 -1.08
N ASN A 194 -12.60 -11.82 0.13
CA ASN A 194 -11.53 -10.84 0.30
C ASN A 194 -10.20 -11.30 -0.29
N LEU A 195 -9.84 -12.56 -0.10
CA LEU A 195 -8.58 -13.07 -0.62
C LEU A 195 -8.55 -13.05 -2.16
N VAL A 196 -9.62 -13.53 -2.80
CA VAL A 196 -9.69 -13.52 -4.28
C VAL A 196 -9.82 -12.10 -4.82
N ALA A 197 -10.64 -11.25 -4.20
CA ALA A 197 -10.76 -9.85 -4.60
C ALA A 197 -9.44 -9.06 -4.42
N ASN A 198 -8.69 -9.31 -3.34
CA ASN A 198 -7.39 -8.69 -3.12
C ASN A 198 -6.34 -9.18 -4.13
N TYR A 199 -6.41 -10.45 -4.52
CA TYR A 199 -5.54 -10.96 -5.59
C TYR A 199 -5.85 -10.30 -6.93
N ALA A 200 -7.13 -10.11 -7.26
CA ALA A 200 -7.54 -9.36 -8.45
C ALA A 200 -7.01 -7.91 -8.43
N LYS A 201 -7.14 -7.22 -7.28
CA LYS A 201 -6.59 -5.85 -7.12
C LYS A 201 -5.08 -5.80 -7.33
N LEU A 202 -4.35 -6.79 -6.82
CA LEU A 202 -2.90 -6.89 -7.01
C LEU A 202 -2.52 -7.03 -8.48
N LEU A 203 -3.24 -7.87 -9.23
CA LEU A 203 -2.95 -8.11 -10.65
C LEU A 203 -3.36 -6.94 -11.55
N HIS A 204 -4.50 -6.31 -11.28
CA HIS A 204 -5.08 -5.26 -12.14
C HIS A 204 -4.75 -3.84 -11.68
N ALA A 205 -4.20 -3.67 -10.47
CA ALA A 205 -3.99 -2.37 -9.81
C ALA A 205 -5.28 -1.51 -9.76
N ASP A 206 -6.43 -2.17 -9.66
CA ASP A 206 -7.75 -1.56 -9.52
C ASP A 206 -8.57 -2.31 -8.44
N ASN A 207 -9.53 -1.63 -7.83
CA ASN A 207 -10.47 -2.22 -6.87
C ASN A 207 -11.72 -2.80 -7.55
N ARG A 208 -11.80 -2.74 -8.85
CA ARG A 208 -12.88 -3.29 -9.66
C ARG A 208 -12.34 -4.35 -10.60
N LEU A 209 -13.09 -5.41 -10.75
CA LEU A 209 -12.85 -6.34 -11.83
C LEU A 209 -13.11 -5.65 -13.17
N PRO A 210 -12.43 -6.05 -14.26
CA PRO A 210 -12.74 -5.58 -15.59
C PRO A 210 -14.23 -5.67 -15.90
N ALA A 211 -14.75 -4.75 -16.72
CA ALA A 211 -16.16 -4.70 -17.06
C ALA A 211 -16.62 -6.02 -17.68
N GLY A 212 -17.67 -6.62 -17.09
CA GLY A 212 -18.21 -7.91 -17.51
C GLY A 212 -17.62 -9.14 -16.83
N GLU A 213 -16.56 -8.98 -16.05
CA GLU A 213 -16.01 -10.04 -15.20
C GLU A 213 -16.73 -10.11 -13.85
N ASP A 214 -17.05 -11.32 -13.40
CA ASP A 214 -17.40 -11.54 -12.01
C ASP A 214 -16.24 -12.21 -11.27
N LEU A 215 -16.29 -12.18 -9.94
CA LEU A 215 -15.22 -12.71 -9.11
C LEU A 215 -14.98 -14.22 -9.34
N THR A 216 -16.00 -14.97 -9.70
CA THR A 216 -15.90 -16.41 -9.94
C THR A 216 -15.28 -16.73 -11.29
N ALA A 217 -15.50 -15.90 -12.31
CA ALA A 217 -14.81 -15.99 -13.60
C ALA A 217 -13.32 -15.69 -13.42
N PHE A 218 -12.99 -14.56 -12.79
CA PHE A 218 -11.61 -14.22 -12.43
C PHE A 218 -10.91 -15.34 -11.64
N TRP A 219 -11.60 -15.92 -10.64
CA TRP A 219 -11.04 -17.00 -9.84
C TRP A 219 -10.67 -18.21 -10.70
N ARG A 220 -11.60 -18.68 -11.57
CA ARG A 220 -11.35 -19.83 -12.44
C ARG A 220 -10.19 -19.63 -13.40
N ASP A 221 -10.02 -18.39 -13.89
CA ASP A 221 -8.98 -18.06 -14.87
C ASP A 221 -7.60 -17.80 -14.20
N SER A 222 -7.60 -17.15 -13.04
CA SER A 222 -6.36 -16.69 -12.41
C SER A 222 -5.86 -17.59 -11.26
N LEU A 223 -6.71 -18.49 -10.76
CA LEU A 223 -6.39 -19.41 -9.66
C LEU A 223 -6.89 -20.82 -9.98
N PRO A 224 -6.43 -21.44 -11.10
CA PRO A 224 -6.94 -22.75 -11.56
C PRO A 224 -6.75 -23.86 -10.54
N GLU A 225 -5.71 -23.82 -9.70
CA GLU A 225 -5.43 -24.80 -8.64
C GLU A 225 -6.47 -24.76 -7.51
N LEU A 226 -7.21 -23.67 -7.38
CA LEU A 226 -8.21 -23.47 -6.32
C LEU A 226 -9.65 -23.51 -6.84
N THR A 227 -9.87 -23.93 -8.08
CA THR A 227 -11.22 -23.98 -8.71
C THR A 227 -12.21 -24.87 -8.00
N ASP A 228 -11.76 -25.91 -7.32
CA ASP A 228 -12.61 -26.81 -6.56
C ASP A 228 -13.40 -26.09 -5.45
N PHE A 229 -12.86 -24.99 -4.92
CA PHE A 229 -13.52 -24.17 -3.90
C PHE A 229 -14.59 -23.21 -4.44
N VAL A 230 -14.63 -22.96 -5.75
CA VAL A 230 -15.58 -22.00 -6.35
C VAL A 230 -17.03 -22.40 -6.06
N LYS A 231 -17.35 -23.70 -6.11
CA LYS A 231 -18.70 -24.19 -5.80
C LYS A 231 -19.11 -23.89 -4.36
N ALA A 232 -18.20 -24.10 -3.41
CA ALA A 232 -18.45 -23.78 -2.01
C ALA A 232 -18.64 -22.27 -1.81
N PHE A 233 -17.83 -21.44 -2.47
CA PHE A 233 -17.97 -19.99 -2.45
C PHE A 233 -19.32 -19.52 -3.01
N GLU A 234 -19.77 -20.05 -4.15
CA GLU A 234 -21.05 -19.71 -4.76
C GLU A 234 -22.23 -20.10 -3.83
N GLU A 235 -22.15 -21.23 -3.13
CA GLU A 235 -23.14 -21.65 -2.14
C GLU A 235 -23.18 -20.70 -0.95
N LEU A 236 -22.03 -20.36 -0.36
CA LEU A 236 -21.92 -19.39 0.75
C LEU A 236 -22.47 -18.01 0.33
N ARG A 237 -22.15 -17.56 -0.89
CA ARG A 237 -22.68 -16.32 -1.46
C ARG A 237 -24.21 -16.35 -1.56
N ARG A 238 -24.77 -17.45 -2.05
CA ARG A 238 -26.22 -17.65 -2.19
C ARG A 238 -26.92 -17.59 -0.83
N ILE A 239 -26.37 -18.28 0.18
CA ILE A 239 -26.93 -18.28 1.55
C ILE A 239 -26.89 -16.86 2.12
N LYS A 240 -25.76 -16.17 2.04
CA LYS A 240 -25.60 -14.81 2.52
C LYS A 240 -26.56 -13.83 1.85
N LEU A 241 -26.70 -13.88 0.52
CA LEU A 241 -27.60 -12.99 -0.22
C LEU A 241 -29.08 -13.24 0.10
N ALA A 242 -29.44 -14.50 0.40
CA ALA A 242 -30.77 -14.88 0.86
C ALA A 242 -31.00 -14.59 2.35
N ARG A 243 -30.03 -14.03 3.07
CA ARG A 243 -30.03 -13.85 4.53
C ARG A 243 -30.32 -15.15 5.31
N GLY A 244 -29.84 -16.27 4.75
CA GLY A 244 -29.95 -17.57 5.40
C GLY A 244 -28.99 -17.67 6.61
N ASP A 245 -29.35 -18.50 7.55
CA ASP A 245 -28.63 -18.77 8.79
C ASP A 245 -28.07 -20.19 8.92
N VAL A 246 -28.39 -21.04 7.93
CA VAL A 246 -27.95 -22.44 7.88
C VAL A 246 -26.84 -22.59 6.85
N TYR A 247 -25.64 -22.86 7.34
CA TYR A 247 -24.44 -23.08 6.54
C TYR A 247 -24.00 -24.55 6.61
N PRO A 248 -23.24 -25.07 5.60
CA PRO A 248 -22.67 -26.40 5.65
C PRO A 248 -21.88 -26.66 6.93
N ALA A 249 -22.02 -27.83 7.53
CA ALA A 249 -21.36 -28.14 8.81
C ALA A 249 -19.83 -28.20 8.74
N ASP A 250 -19.30 -28.45 7.55
CA ASP A 250 -17.86 -28.54 7.25
C ASP A 250 -17.22 -27.22 6.72
N VAL A 251 -18.01 -26.14 6.71
CA VAL A 251 -17.59 -24.85 6.13
C VAL A 251 -16.27 -24.33 6.72
N GLY A 252 -16.04 -24.53 8.01
CA GLY A 252 -14.80 -24.12 8.68
C GLY A 252 -13.57 -24.84 8.12
N ASN A 253 -13.69 -26.15 7.87
CA ASN A 253 -12.61 -26.92 7.25
C ASN A 253 -12.39 -26.53 5.80
N THR A 254 -13.47 -26.39 5.03
CA THR A 254 -13.41 -25.99 3.61
C THR A 254 -12.69 -24.64 3.44
N VAL A 255 -13.03 -23.63 4.25
CA VAL A 255 -12.36 -22.33 4.15
C VAL A 255 -10.91 -22.38 4.63
N LYS A 256 -10.60 -23.21 5.63
CA LYS A 256 -9.23 -23.41 6.08
C LYS A 256 -8.36 -24.01 4.98
N GLU A 257 -8.81 -25.10 4.35
CA GLU A 257 -8.15 -25.73 3.20
C GLU A 257 -7.95 -24.74 2.04
N PHE A 258 -8.95 -23.89 1.77
CA PHE A 258 -8.82 -22.82 0.78
C PHE A 258 -7.71 -21.82 1.14
N VAL A 259 -7.65 -21.35 2.39
CA VAL A 259 -6.63 -20.39 2.83
C VAL A 259 -5.24 -21.03 2.79
N GLU A 260 -5.09 -22.28 3.21
CA GLU A 260 -3.83 -23.04 3.11
C GLU A 260 -3.40 -23.22 1.64
N GLY A 261 -4.33 -23.57 0.76
CA GLY A 261 -4.06 -23.68 -0.67
C GLY A 261 -3.65 -22.34 -1.29
N MET A 262 -4.33 -21.25 -0.94
CA MET A 262 -4.00 -19.90 -1.39
C MET A 262 -2.62 -19.45 -0.88
N SER A 263 -2.28 -19.76 0.38
CA SER A 263 -0.97 -19.45 0.96
C SER A 263 0.14 -20.18 0.20
N GLY A 264 0.02 -21.50 0.05
CA GLY A 264 1.01 -22.30 -0.65
C GLY A 264 1.20 -21.88 -2.12
N LEU A 265 0.11 -21.55 -2.81
CA LEU A 265 0.17 -21.05 -4.19
C LEU A 265 0.93 -19.72 -4.27
N LEU A 266 0.58 -18.76 -3.44
CA LEU A 266 1.18 -17.42 -3.47
C LEU A 266 2.62 -17.42 -2.97
N GLU A 267 2.94 -18.15 -1.90
CA GLU A 267 4.30 -18.34 -1.43
C GLU A 267 5.15 -18.95 -2.55
N GLY A 268 4.68 -20.03 -3.18
CA GLY A 268 5.36 -20.65 -4.31
C GLY A 268 5.60 -19.69 -5.48
N HIS A 269 4.60 -18.90 -5.86
CA HIS A 269 4.72 -17.93 -6.95
C HIS A 269 5.75 -16.82 -6.64
N TRP A 270 5.68 -16.24 -5.43
CA TRP A 270 6.54 -15.11 -5.08
C TRP A 270 7.93 -15.52 -4.62
N GLU A 271 8.09 -16.67 -3.97
CA GLU A 271 9.40 -17.20 -3.61
C GLU A 271 10.21 -17.63 -4.83
N SER A 272 9.52 -18.23 -5.82
CA SER A 272 10.15 -18.63 -7.09
C SER A 272 10.25 -17.49 -8.12
N ALA A 273 9.75 -16.30 -7.84
CA ALA A 273 9.83 -15.17 -8.77
C ALA A 273 11.28 -14.72 -9.01
N ALA A 274 11.53 -14.23 -10.21
CA ALA A 274 12.77 -13.52 -10.50
C ALA A 274 12.81 -12.21 -9.73
N ARG A 275 13.95 -11.88 -9.10
CA ARG A 275 14.09 -10.71 -8.20
C ARG A 275 15.16 -9.76 -8.65
N VAL A 276 14.88 -8.48 -8.59
CA VAL A 276 15.89 -7.44 -8.77
C VAL A 276 15.81 -6.47 -7.60
N THR A 277 16.92 -6.33 -6.87
CA THR A 277 17.03 -5.40 -5.75
C THR A 277 17.91 -4.22 -6.18
N PHE A 278 17.30 -3.06 -6.33
CA PHE A 278 17.99 -1.81 -6.57
C PHE A 278 18.40 -1.16 -5.25
N VAL A 279 19.62 -0.63 -5.21
CA VAL A 279 20.15 0.04 -4.02
C VAL A 279 20.76 1.39 -4.41
N ARG A 280 20.41 2.45 -3.68
CA ARG A 280 21.11 3.72 -3.82
C ARG A 280 22.49 3.63 -3.21
N HIS A 281 23.52 4.16 -3.91
CA HIS A 281 24.88 4.23 -3.37
C HIS A 281 24.94 4.87 -1.98
N ALA A 282 25.95 4.53 -1.19
CA ALA A 282 26.23 5.11 0.11
C ALA A 282 26.57 6.61 0.03
N ARG A 283 26.54 7.32 1.13
CA ARG A 283 26.83 8.76 1.18
C ARG A 283 28.25 9.07 0.71
N THR A 284 28.41 10.25 0.12
CA THR A 284 29.68 10.82 -0.30
C THR A 284 29.94 12.15 0.42
N GLU A 285 31.15 12.65 0.39
CA GLU A 285 31.47 13.96 0.96
C GLU A 285 30.83 15.13 0.20
N LEU A 286 30.43 14.89 -1.07
CA LEU A 286 29.77 15.88 -1.92
C LEU A 286 28.23 15.80 -1.87
N ASN A 287 27.63 15.15 -0.86
CA ASN A 287 26.20 15.25 -0.60
C ASN A 287 25.87 16.51 0.22
N ASP A 288 26.28 17.66 -0.29
CA ASP A 288 26.19 19.00 0.30
C ASP A 288 24.98 19.82 -0.22
N GLY A 289 24.09 19.20 -1.02
CA GLY A 289 22.97 19.87 -1.66
C GLY A 289 23.24 20.37 -3.08
N SER A 290 24.48 20.26 -3.56
CA SER A 290 24.82 20.53 -4.97
C SER A 290 24.41 19.39 -5.89
N PHE A 291 24.21 19.69 -7.18
CA PHE A 291 23.98 18.68 -8.20
C PHE A 291 25.23 17.81 -8.38
N LEU A 292 25.08 16.52 -8.10
CA LEU A 292 26.14 15.51 -8.20
C LEU A 292 25.76 14.49 -9.28
N GLY A 293 26.22 14.71 -10.49
CA GLY A 293 25.90 13.90 -11.66
C GLY A 293 27.02 12.92 -12.05
N GLN A 294 27.56 13.10 -13.26
CA GLN A 294 28.54 12.20 -13.85
C GLN A 294 29.95 12.73 -13.85
N ASP A 295 30.16 14.05 -13.92
CA ASP A 295 31.48 14.66 -14.04
C ASP A 295 32.25 14.65 -12.71
N ARG A 296 31.56 14.93 -11.61
CA ARG A 296 32.14 14.83 -10.26
C ARG A 296 31.88 13.43 -9.72
N ASP A 297 32.93 12.65 -9.58
CA ASP A 297 32.82 11.24 -9.17
C ASP A 297 33.53 10.95 -7.84
N PRO A 298 33.01 11.44 -6.70
CA PRO A 298 33.57 11.14 -5.40
C PRO A 298 33.32 9.67 -5.02
N GLY A 299 34.23 9.12 -4.22
CA GLY A 299 34.00 7.87 -3.53
C GLY A 299 33.01 8.02 -2.37
N ILE A 300 32.72 6.93 -1.68
CA ILE A 300 31.92 6.94 -0.45
C ILE A 300 32.66 7.71 0.65
N ALA A 301 31.89 8.40 1.50
CA ALA A 301 32.46 9.21 2.58
C ALA A 301 33.30 8.36 3.56
N PRO A 302 34.41 8.88 4.09
CA PRO A 302 35.17 8.20 5.12
C PRO A 302 34.31 7.87 6.35
N GLY A 303 34.41 6.63 6.83
CA GLY A 303 33.63 6.18 7.99
C GLY A 303 32.18 5.75 7.68
N GLU A 304 31.72 5.85 6.43
CA GLU A 304 30.40 5.38 6.03
C GLU A 304 30.31 3.85 6.20
N VAL A 305 29.32 3.40 6.96
CA VAL A 305 29.10 1.99 7.25
C VAL A 305 28.15 1.42 6.18
N VAL A 306 28.66 0.46 5.43
CA VAL A 306 27.88 -0.27 4.43
C VAL A 306 27.89 -1.74 4.85
N LEU A 307 26.74 -2.24 5.29
CA LEU A 307 26.57 -3.64 5.68
C LEU A 307 26.27 -4.50 4.44
N PRO A 308 26.76 -5.73 4.38
CA PRO A 308 26.40 -6.66 3.31
C PRO A 308 24.88 -6.85 3.23
N LEU A 309 24.37 -7.03 2.01
CA LEU A 309 22.98 -7.41 1.79
C LEU A 309 22.70 -8.78 2.43
N ALA A 310 21.52 -8.92 3.04
CA ALA A 310 21.13 -10.16 3.70
C ALA A 310 20.89 -11.31 2.70
N ALA A 311 20.44 -10.98 1.48
CA ALA A 311 20.19 -11.95 0.42
C ALA A 311 21.47 -12.25 -0.38
N THR A 312 21.54 -13.44 -0.95
CA THR A 312 22.58 -13.83 -1.93
C THR A 312 22.09 -13.51 -3.34
N TYR A 313 23.00 -12.96 -4.17
CA TYR A 313 22.70 -12.57 -5.53
C TYR A 313 23.57 -13.34 -6.50
N ALA A 314 22.96 -13.83 -7.57
CA ALA A 314 23.67 -14.55 -8.63
C ALA A 314 24.49 -13.59 -9.52
N ARG A 315 24.03 -12.36 -9.65
CA ARG A 315 24.69 -11.31 -10.43
C ARG A 315 24.53 -9.95 -9.75
N VAL A 316 25.57 -9.12 -9.89
CA VAL A 316 25.58 -7.77 -9.35
C VAL A 316 25.92 -6.79 -10.47
N TYR A 317 25.05 -5.84 -10.70
CA TYR A 317 25.29 -4.73 -11.61
C TYR A 317 25.53 -3.45 -10.83
N ALA A 318 26.35 -2.56 -11.35
CA ALA A 318 26.54 -1.26 -10.76
C ALA A 318 26.78 -0.19 -11.83
N SER A 319 26.38 1.04 -11.51
CA SER A 319 26.91 2.19 -12.21
C SER A 319 28.43 2.19 -12.13
N PRO A 320 29.16 2.55 -13.19
CA PRO A 320 30.62 2.65 -13.15
C PRO A 320 31.14 3.81 -12.29
N LEU A 321 30.28 4.73 -11.84
CA LEU A 321 30.68 5.82 -10.97
C LEU A 321 31.19 5.28 -9.62
N LEU A 322 32.31 5.87 -9.15
CA LEU A 322 33.11 5.35 -8.03
C LEU A 322 32.28 5.07 -6.77
N ARG A 323 31.36 5.99 -6.40
CA ARG A 323 30.48 5.83 -5.24
C ARG A 323 29.57 4.61 -5.33
N ALA A 324 29.10 4.28 -6.53
CA ALA A 324 28.24 3.11 -6.76
C ALA A 324 29.06 1.81 -6.81
N ASP A 325 30.21 1.81 -7.49
CA ASP A 325 31.13 0.66 -7.53
C ASP A 325 31.61 0.29 -6.12
N GLN A 326 32.09 1.28 -5.33
CA GLN A 326 32.54 1.04 -3.96
C GLN A 326 31.43 0.54 -3.05
N THR A 327 30.21 1.03 -3.24
CA THR A 327 29.04 0.55 -2.50
C THR A 327 28.73 -0.89 -2.87
N ALA A 328 28.72 -1.23 -4.15
CA ALA A 328 28.44 -2.59 -4.64
C ALA A 328 29.44 -3.60 -4.09
N ARG A 329 30.74 -3.26 -4.08
CA ARG A 329 31.80 -4.13 -3.50
C ARG A 329 31.63 -4.40 -2.03
N LYS A 330 31.09 -3.46 -1.27
CA LYS A 330 30.81 -3.65 0.17
C LYS A 330 29.51 -4.44 0.41
N LEU A 331 28.47 -4.14 -0.37
CA LEU A 331 27.16 -4.81 -0.26
C LEU A 331 27.22 -6.28 -0.68
N CYS A 332 27.99 -6.61 -1.73
CA CYS A 332 28.02 -7.92 -2.35
C CYS A 332 29.46 -8.43 -2.45
N ALA A 333 30.14 -8.50 -1.29
CA ALA A 333 31.55 -8.93 -1.21
C ALA A 333 31.75 -10.33 -1.83
N GLY A 334 32.75 -10.45 -2.72
CA GLY A 334 33.10 -11.72 -3.36
C GLY A 334 32.29 -12.06 -4.61
N VAL A 335 31.34 -11.23 -5.02
CA VAL A 335 30.61 -11.39 -6.27
C VAL A 335 31.22 -10.44 -7.33
N GLU A 336 31.34 -10.93 -8.56
CA GLU A 336 31.79 -10.09 -9.69
C GLU A 336 30.76 -8.99 -9.99
N ILE A 337 31.25 -7.76 -10.16
CA ILE A 337 30.41 -6.59 -10.46
C ILE A 337 30.48 -6.29 -11.95
N VAL A 338 29.32 -6.28 -12.58
CA VAL A 338 29.16 -5.89 -13.98
C VAL A 338 28.78 -4.42 -14.03
N HIS A 339 29.63 -3.60 -14.62
CA HIS A 339 29.34 -2.17 -14.81
C HIS A 339 28.46 -1.94 -16.05
N ASP A 340 27.46 -1.05 -15.92
CA ASP A 340 26.58 -0.67 -16.99
C ASP A 340 26.36 0.86 -16.99
N ASP A 341 26.67 1.52 -18.09
CA ASP A 341 26.57 2.97 -18.24
C ASP A 341 25.13 3.48 -18.12
N ARG A 342 24.14 2.65 -18.44
CA ARG A 342 22.72 2.97 -18.28
C ARG A 342 22.29 3.19 -16.83
N LEU A 343 23.14 2.79 -15.88
CA LEU A 343 22.93 2.95 -14.44
C LEU A 343 23.57 4.22 -13.85
N LYS A 344 24.29 5.05 -14.65
CA LYS A 344 24.87 6.29 -14.18
C LYS A 344 23.79 7.26 -13.69
N GLU A 345 24.16 8.16 -12.78
CA GLU A 345 23.30 9.27 -12.37
C GLU A 345 22.95 10.15 -13.59
N ILE A 346 21.92 10.96 -13.47
CA ILE A 346 21.60 11.93 -14.51
C ILE A 346 22.82 12.81 -14.81
N ASP A 347 23.07 13.07 -16.07
CA ASP A 347 24.03 14.07 -16.50
C ASP A 347 23.43 15.45 -16.32
N TYR A 348 23.95 16.22 -15.33
CA TYR A 348 23.50 17.57 -15.08
C TYR A 348 24.16 18.62 -16.00
N GLY A 349 25.13 18.22 -16.85
CA GLY A 349 25.83 19.13 -17.77
C GLY A 349 26.33 20.39 -17.05
N GLU A 350 25.99 21.57 -17.58
CA GLU A 350 26.44 22.85 -17.03
C GLU A 350 25.93 23.16 -15.60
N ALA A 351 24.93 22.41 -15.12
CA ALA A 351 24.43 22.57 -13.77
C ALA A 351 25.19 21.74 -12.72
N GLU A 352 26.10 20.85 -13.14
CA GLU A 352 26.91 20.03 -12.23
C GLU A 352 27.67 20.92 -11.24
N GLY A 353 27.55 20.59 -9.95
CA GLY A 353 28.21 21.35 -8.88
C GLY A 353 27.48 22.60 -8.42
N LEU A 354 26.44 23.03 -9.09
CA LEU A 354 25.62 24.15 -8.61
C LEU A 354 24.77 23.71 -7.42
N LEU A 355 24.57 24.63 -6.48
CA LEU A 355 23.52 24.46 -5.48
C LEU A 355 22.16 24.62 -6.15
N ARG A 356 21.17 23.88 -5.66
CA ARG A 356 19.79 23.94 -6.21
C ARG A 356 19.23 25.38 -6.21
N GLU A 357 19.55 26.15 -5.19
CA GLU A 357 19.13 27.54 -5.04
C GLU A 357 19.72 28.46 -6.12
N SER A 358 20.93 28.17 -6.59
CA SER A 358 21.61 28.93 -7.63
C SER A 358 21.12 28.58 -9.05
N LEU A 359 20.34 27.54 -9.21
CA LEU A 359 19.87 27.09 -10.53
C LEU A 359 18.96 28.14 -11.18
N ALA A 360 18.02 28.72 -10.40
CA ALA A 360 17.06 29.71 -10.92
C ALA A 360 17.78 31.01 -11.38
N GLU A 361 18.91 31.33 -10.78
CA GLU A 361 19.72 32.50 -11.17
C GLU A 361 20.52 32.23 -12.45
N LYS A 362 21.16 31.05 -12.55
CA LYS A 362 22.03 30.71 -13.67
C LYS A 362 21.30 30.15 -14.88
N HIS A 363 20.22 29.40 -14.64
CA HIS A 363 19.42 28.74 -15.66
C HIS A 363 17.92 28.98 -15.42
N PRO A 364 17.42 30.24 -15.57
CA PRO A 364 16.05 30.62 -15.24
C PRO A 364 15.00 29.85 -16.05
N ASP A 365 15.28 29.57 -17.33
CA ASP A 365 14.37 28.81 -18.19
C ASP A 365 14.19 27.37 -17.74
N LEU A 366 15.27 26.71 -17.27
CA LEU A 366 15.24 25.38 -16.70
C LEU A 366 14.40 25.36 -15.42
N ALA A 367 14.64 26.29 -14.51
CA ALA A 367 13.88 26.42 -13.27
C ALA A 367 12.38 26.71 -13.53
N ALA A 368 12.09 27.59 -14.49
CA ALA A 368 10.73 27.91 -14.89
C ALA A 368 10.01 26.68 -15.53
N GLY A 369 10.71 25.90 -16.35
CA GLY A 369 10.19 24.67 -16.94
C GLY A 369 9.78 23.67 -15.84
N TRP A 370 10.64 23.42 -14.88
CA TRP A 370 10.29 22.56 -13.73
C TRP A 370 9.12 23.09 -12.92
N GLY A 371 9.04 24.41 -12.73
CA GLY A 371 7.91 25.04 -12.03
C GLY A 371 6.55 24.84 -12.73
N ARG A 372 6.55 24.60 -14.04
CA ARG A 372 5.34 24.25 -14.81
C ARG A 372 5.06 22.75 -14.88
N GLY A 373 5.95 21.92 -14.36
CA GLY A 373 5.87 20.45 -14.46
C GLY A 373 6.38 19.89 -15.80
N ASP A 374 7.09 20.73 -16.59
CA ASP A 374 7.84 20.28 -17.77
C ASP A 374 9.03 19.39 -17.31
N ASP A 375 9.63 18.65 -18.24
CA ASP A 375 10.88 17.91 -18.00
C ASP A 375 12.01 18.50 -18.88
N PRO A 376 12.46 19.75 -18.59
CA PRO A 376 13.47 20.39 -19.38
C PRO A 376 14.82 19.69 -19.25
N ARG A 377 15.52 19.57 -20.39
CA ARG A 377 16.87 19.00 -20.44
C ARG A 377 17.88 19.96 -19.81
N PHE A 378 18.79 19.44 -19.00
CA PHE A 378 19.94 20.21 -18.52
C PHE A 378 20.83 20.64 -19.70
N PRO A 379 21.31 21.87 -19.73
CA PRO A 379 22.23 22.32 -20.79
C PRO A 379 23.49 21.45 -20.84
N GLY A 380 23.71 20.82 -22.00
CA GLY A 380 24.80 19.86 -22.18
C GLY A 380 24.60 18.49 -21.48
N GLY A 381 23.44 18.23 -20.88
CA GLY A 381 23.17 17.03 -20.11
C GLY A 381 21.87 16.31 -20.53
N GLU A 382 21.27 15.60 -19.58
CA GLU A 382 20.06 14.80 -19.74
C GLU A 382 18.82 15.49 -19.13
N ASN A 383 17.63 14.95 -19.40
CA ASN A 383 16.41 15.18 -18.62
C ASN A 383 15.94 13.86 -17.97
N THR A 384 14.85 13.91 -17.21
CA THR A 384 14.31 12.73 -16.53
C THR A 384 13.86 11.64 -17.50
N ALA A 385 13.31 12.03 -18.66
CA ALA A 385 12.88 11.08 -19.70
C ALA A 385 14.03 10.27 -20.27
N ASP A 386 15.20 10.90 -20.51
CA ASP A 386 16.40 10.18 -20.99
C ASP A 386 16.86 9.14 -19.99
N VAL A 387 16.93 9.52 -18.71
CA VAL A 387 17.31 8.61 -17.62
C VAL A 387 16.33 7.44 -17.53
N ALA A 388 15.03 7.74 -17.60
CA ALA A 388 13.99 6.71 -17.58
C ALA A 388 14.13 5.75 -18.77
N GLN A 389 14.38 6.27 -19.98
CA GLN A 389 14.55 5.46 -21.16
C GLN A 389 15.72 4.47 -21.00
N ARG A 390 16.93 4.95 -20.66
CA ARG A 390 18.11 4.08 -20.53
C ARG A 390 17.99 3.07 -19.38
N LEU A 391 17.32 3.47 -18.27
CA LEU A 391 17.04 2.55 -17.17
C LEU A 391 16.15 1.39 -17.61
N TRP A 392 15.05 1.69 -18.33
CA TRP A 392 14.13 0.63 -18.73
C TRP A 392 14.68 -0.22 -19.87
N GLU A 393 15.53 0.31 -20.73
CA GLU A 393 16.34 -0.50 -21.67
C GLU A 393 17.29 -1.46 -20.92
N PHE A 394 17.82 -1.05 -19.76
CA PHE A 394 18.60 -1.94 -18.90
C PHE A 394 17.70 -3.01 -18.25
N VAL A 395 16.56 -2.63 -17.65
CA VAL A 395 15.62 -3.55 -16.99
C VAL A 395 15.04 -4.57 -17.97
N ASP A 396 14.61 -4.12 -19.16
CA ASP A 396 14.04 -4.99 -20.19
C ASP A 396 15.09 -5.95 -20.77
N GLY A 397 16.36 -5.55 -20.73
CA GLY A 397 17.50 -6.41 -21.12
C GLY A 397 17.96 -7.39 -20.04
N LEU A 398 17.45 -7.29 -18.80
CA LEU A 398 17.79 -8.23 -17.74
C LEU A 398 17.12 -9.58 -17.99
N ASN A 399 17.95 -10.60 -18.18
CA ASN A 399 17.48 -11.98 -18.23
C ASN A 399 17.63 -12.60 -16.83
N VAL A 400 16.62 -12.42 -15.97
CA VAL A 400 16.60 -12.98 -14.61
C VAL A 400 15.69 -14.21 -14.62
N ARG A 401 16.23 -15.33 -14.15
CA ARG A 401 15.48 -16.59 -14.12
C ARG A 401 14.60 -16.66 -12.88
N PRO A 402 13.50 -17.43 -12.92
CA PRO A 402 12.75 -17.75 -11.71
C PRO A 402 13.68 -18.24 -10.58
N GLY A 403 13.48 -17.72 -9.37
CA GLY A 403 14.32 -18.02 -8.20
C GLY A 403 15.69 -17.35 -8.19
N GLU A 404 16.08 -16.62 -9.23
CA GLU A 404 17.34 -15.88 -9.28
C GLU A 404 17.17 -14.48 -8.70
N GLY A 405 18.15 -14.05 -7.89
CA GLY A 405 18.26 -12.69 -7.38
C GLY A 405 19.38 -11.92 -8.08
N VAL A 406 19.10 -10.67 -8.48
CA VAL A 406 20.06 -9.72 -9.06
C VAL A 406 20.09 -8.46 -8.20
N ALA A 407 21.28 -7.98 -7.83
CA ALA A 407 21.47 -6.70 -7.18
C ALA A 407 21.92 -5.63 -8.21
N VAL A 408 21.42 -4.40 -8.04
CA VAL A 408 21.74 -3.25 -8.90
C VAL A 408 22.05 -2.04 -8.02
N VAL A 409 23.29 -1.55 -8.06
CA VAL A 409 23.68 -0.35 -7.30
C VAL A 409 23.74 0.86 -8.22
N THR A 410 22.96 1.88 -7.89
CA THR A 410 22.78 3.05 -8.73
C THR A 410 22.52 4.33 -7.91
N HIS A 411 21.85 5.31 -8.48
CA HIS A 411 21.76 6.69 -8.00
C HIS A 411 20.31 7.15 -7.81
N ASN A 412 20.19 8.35 -7.25
CA ASN A 412 18.90 8.90 -6.81
C ASN A 412 17.91 9.13 -7.96
N VAL A 413 18.31 9.79 -9.06
CA VAL A 413 17.39 10.10 -10.17
C VAL A 413 17.01 8.83 -10.91
N VAL A 414 17.95 7.90 -11.08
CA VAL A 414 17.65 6.57 -11.67
C VAL A 414 16.58 5.84 -10.87
N LEU A 415 16.70 5.85 -9.53
CA LEU A 415 15.71 5.20 -8.65
C LEU A 415 14.38 5.95 -8.60
N ARG A 416 14.37 7.28 -8.77
CA ARG A 416 13.13 8.04 -8.97
C ARG A 416 12.39 7.59 -10.24
N CYS A 417 13.12 7.38 -11.33
CA CYS A 417 12.57 6.88 -12.59
C CYS A 417 12.04 5.44 -12.43
N LEU A 418 12.75 4.58 -11.68
CA LEU A 418 12.30 3.24 -11.33
C LEU A 418 10.98 3.28 -10.57
N CYS A 419 10.97 3.98 -9.43
CA CYS A 419 9.79 4.09 -8.57
C CYS A 419 8.63 4.75 -9.30
N GLY A 420 8.86 5.87 -9.99
CA GLY A 420 7.81 6.60 -10.68
C GLY A 420 7.05 5.72 -11.68
N ARG A 421 7.76 4.90 -12.45
CA ARG A 421 7.12 3.98 -13.42
C ARG A 421 6.46 2.78 -12.74
N LEU A 422 7.14 2.13 -11.77
CA LEU A 422 6.57 1.00 -11.03
C LEU A 422 5.29 1.38 -10.28
N LEU A 423 5.24 2.60 -9.77
CA LEU A 423 4.11 3.11 -8.99
C LEU A 423 3.03 3.80 -9.84
N GLY A 424 3.24 3.90 -11.16
CA GLY A 424 2.30 4.56 -12.07
C GLY A 424 2.14 6.06 -11.83
N LEU A 425 3.14 6.72 -11.22
CA LEU A 425 3.09 8.15 -10.94
C LEU A 425 3.35 8.98 -12.21
N PRO A 426 2.70 10.14 -12.37
CA PRO A 426 3.02 11.05 -13.46
C PRO A 426 4.47 11.55 -13.34
N MET A 427 5.17 11.66 -14.45
CA MET A 427 6.60 12.03 -14.47
C MET A 427 6.85 13.38 -13.77
N SER A 428 5.90 14.30 -13.86
CA SER A 428 5.94 15.60 -13.17
C SER A 428 5.99 15.51 -11.64
N GLU A 429 5.76 14.33 -11.06
CA GLU A 429 5.82 14.11 -9.62
C GLU A 429 7.06 13.32 -9.15
N TRP A 430 7.82 12.74 -10.07
CA TRP A 430 8.97 11.90 -9.71
C TRP A 430 10.05 12.63 -8.91
N TYR A 431 10.17 13.93 -9.10
CA TYR A 431 11.13 14.75 -8.33
C TYR A 431 10.82 14.79 -6.82
N LYS A 432 9.58 14.51 -6.42
CA LYS A 432 9.13 14.44 -5.02
C LYS A 432 9.64 13.18 -4.32
N ILE A 433 9.94 12.12 -5.09
CA ILE A 433 10.41 10.85 -4.56
C ILE A 433 11.82 11.06 -3.99
N LEU A 434 11.98 10.90 -2.68
CA LEU A 434 13.28 10.89 -2.03
C LEU A 434 13.66 9.45 -1.71
N VAL A 435 14.75 9.00 -2.31
CA VAL A 435 15.30 7.67 -2.04
C VAL A 435 16.50 7.83 -1.09
N PRO A 436 16.41 7.43 0.17
CA PRO A 436 17.55 7.46 1.10
C PRO A 436 18.76 6.68 0.58
N HIS A 437 19.96 7.05 1.02
CA HIS A 437 21.17 6.26 0.73
C HIS A 437 21.02 4.87 1.34
N LEU A 438 21.50 3.84 0.63
CA LEU A 438 21.44 2.43 1.00
C LEU A 438 20.03 1.87 1.09
N LEU A 439 19.00 2.61 0.67
CA LEU A 439 17.64 2.06 0.61
C LEU A 439 17.58 0.96 -0.46
N GLU A 440 17.03 -0.19 -0.06
CA GLU A 440 16.79 -1.33 -0.92
C GLU A 440 15.37 -1.27 -1.52
N LEU A 441 15.28 -1.38 -2.83
CA LEU A 441 14.03 -1.37 -3.58
C LEU A 441 13.92 -2.67 -4.37
N GLU A 442 13.23 -3.64 -3.82
CA GLU A 442 13.02 -4.94 -4.47
C GLU A 442 11.85 -4.87 -5.46
N MET A 443 12.01 -5.48 -6.61
CA MET A 443 10.91 -5.79 -7.53
C MET A 443 10.93 -7.26 -7.91
N LEU A 444 9.75 -7.82 -8.15
CA LEU A 444 9.53 -9.21 -8.54
C LEU A 444 8.94 -9.27 -9.94
N GLN A 445 9.33 -10.27 -10.72
CA GLN A 445 8.72 -10.53 -12.01
C GLN A 445 7.80 -11.76 -11.93
N HIS A 446 6.55 -11.53 -12.29
CA HIS A 446 5.55 -12.59 -12.42
C HIS A 446 4.83 -12.43 -13.76
N GLU A 447 4.74 -13.51 -14.54
CA GLU A 447 4.11 -13.53 -15.87
C GLU A 447 4.59 -12.40 -16.81
N GLY A 448 5.88 -12.10 -16.76
CA GLY A 448 6.49 -11.06 -17.58
C GLY A 448 6.26 -9.63 -17.13
N LYS A 449 5.49 -9.39 -16.06
CA LYS A 449 5.24 -8.08 -15.47
C LYS A 449 6.07 -7.88 -14.21
N TRP A 450 6.61 -6.68 -14.03
CA TRP A 450 7.32 -6.29 -12.82
C TRP A 450 6.37 -5.68 -11.78
N TYR A 451 6.52 -6.14 -10.53
CA TYR A 451 5.79 -5.67 -9.35
C TYR A 451 6.75 -5.08 -8.34
N ALA A 452 6.42 -3.96 -7.75
CA ALA A 452 7.11 -3.49 -6.56
C ALA A 452 6.96 -4.53 -5.44
N ASN A 453 8.02 -4.74 -4.65
CA ASN A 453 8.00 -5.60 -3.46
C ASN A 453 8.82 -4.98 -2.34
N PHE A 454 8.61 -3.69 -2.13
CA PHE A 454 9.37 -2.87 -1.19
C PHE A 454 9.18 -3.33 0.26
N SER A 455 10.22 -3.23 1.07
CA SER A 455 10.08 -3.42 2.51
C SER A 455 9.11 -2.40 3.11
N PRO A 456 8.53 -2.66 4.29
CA PRO A 456 7.68 -1.69 4.98
C PRO A 456 8.37 -0.33 5.17
N GLU A 457 9.67 -0.35 5.50
CA GLU A 457 10.49 0.84 5.68
C GLU A 457 10.69 1.61 4.38
N ALA A 458 10.98 0.91 3.29
CA ALA A 458 11.14 1.53 1.98
C ALA A 458 9.81 2.13 1.50
N LYS A 459 8.72 1.40 1.64
CA LYS A 459 7.37 1.88 1.30
C LYS A 459 6.99 3.12 2.10
N ALA A 460 7.25 3.12 3.42
CA ALA A 460 7.02 4.26 4.27
C ALA A 460 7.87 5.47 3.84
N ALA A 461 9.19 5.29 3.65
CA ALA A 461 10.09 6.38 3.25
C ALA A 461 9.68 7.03 1.92
N LEU A 462 9.28 6.23 0.93
CA LEU A 462 8.82 6.72 -0.35
C LEU A 462 7.49 7.48 -0.22
N THR A 463 6.50 6.91 0.50
CA THR A 463 5.20 7.57 0.71
C THR A 463 5.36 8.87 1.49
N ASP A 464 6.12 8.85 2.58
CA ASP A 464 6.39 10.02 3.41
C ASP A 464 7.00 11.16 2.58
N SER A 465 7.93 10.83 1.66
CA SER A 465 8.55 11.82 0.79
C SER A 465 7.55 12.45 -0.19
N LEU A 466 6.64 11.66 -0.75
CA LEU A 466 5.65 12.12 -1.72
C LEU A 466 4.63 13.08 -1.10
N VAL A 467 4.19 12.81 0.12
CA VAL A 467 3.20 13.64 0.83
C VAL A 467 3.83 14.74 1.71
N GLY A 468 5.17 14.79 1.77
CA GLY A 468 5.88 15.73 2.64
C GLY A 468 5.60 15.46 4.11
N TRP A 469 5.43 14.18 4.47
CA TRP A 469 5.22 13.78 5.85
C TRP A 469 6.39 14.19 6.72
N LYS A 470 6.08 14.88 7.80
CA LYS A 470 7.06 15.18 8.86
C LYS A 470 6.55 14.48 10.10
N ASP A 471 7.37 13.61 10.67
CA ASP A 471 7.07 13.09 12.00
C ASP A 471 6.87 14.28 12.91
N SER A 472 5.69 14.38 13.52
CA SER A 472 5.50 15.37 14.59
C SER A 472 6.48 15.04 15.70
N PRO A 473 7.11 16.03 16.33
CA PRO A 473 8.17 15.84 17.30
C PRO A 473 7.73 14.99 18.50
#